data_696331b02f082bc56a4c2a1f4682df61
#
_entry.id   696331b02f082bc56a4c2a1f4682df61
#
_cell.length_a   1.000
_cell.length_b   1.000
_cell.length_c   1.000
_cell.angle_alpha   90.00
_cell.angle_beta   90.00
_cell.angle_gamma   90.00
#
_symmetry.space_group_name_H-M   'P 1'
#
loop_
_entity.id
_entity.type
_entity.pdbx_description
1 polymer ?
#
loop_
_entity_poly.entity_id
_entity_poly.type
_entity_poly.pdbx_seq_one_letter_code
_entity_poly.pdbx_strand_id
1 'polypeptide(L)'
;MPTAIKLVLDAAGPNTIVASPTGCLEVTSTPFPESSWRVPWIHSLFENAAAVASGVEVALKRFKRTDTNVLVIGGDGSTFDIGFGAISGMFDRGHRITYVCYDNEAYMNTGVQRSASTPFCAKTTTTPTGKMSLGNPRPKKDMAAIAVAHGVPYVATASIAYPVDLRRKVKMSLSADGPAYIQ
;
A
#
# COMPACT_ATOMS: atom_id res chain seq x y z
N MET A 1 -11.33 3.98 4.72
CA MET A 1 -10.32 3.99 3.62
C MET A 1 -10.18 5.36 2.97
N PRO A 2 -11.19 6.02 2.35
CA PRO A 2 -11.00 7.33 1.69
C PRO A 2 -10.33 8.40 2.56
N THR A 3 -10.72 8.50 3.83
CA THR A 3 -10.12 9.45 4.78
C THR A 3 -8.63 9.21 5.00
N ALA A 4 -8.20 7.94 5.12
CA ALA A 4 -6.77 7.61 5.26
C ALA A 4 -5.98 8.09 4.03
N ILE A 5 -6.49 7.79 2.83
CA ILE A 5 -5.84 8.17 1.57
C ILE A 5 -5.77 9.69 1.42
N LYS A 6 -6.84 10.40 1.78
CA LYS A 6 -6.82 11.86 1.80
C LYS A 6 -5.72 12.41 2.72
N LEU A 7 -5.59 11.86 3.93
CA LEU A 7 -4.53 12.28 4.87
C LEU A 7 -3.12 12.02 4.33
N VAL A 8 -2.93 10.88 3.64
CA VAL A 8 -1.67 10.53 2.98
C VAL A 8 -1.34 11.52 1.87
N LEU A 9 -2.29 11.80 0.99
CA LEU A 9 -2.11 12.73 -0.14
C LEU A 9 -1.91 14.18 0.32
N ASP A 10 -2.67 14.63 1.32
CA ASP A 10 -2.49 15.95 1.93
C ASP A 10 -1.08 16.11 2.52
N ALA A 11 -0.53 15.05 3.10
CA ALA A 11 0.82 15.05 3.66
C ALA A 11 1.92 15.00 2.58
N ALA A 12 1.67 14.25 1.49
CA ALA A 12 2.60 14.11 0.37
C ALA A 12 2.68 15.36 -0.51
N GLY A 13 1.59 16.11 -0.59
CA GLY A 13 1.53 17.34 -1.37
C GLY A 13 1.26 17.15 -2.87
N PRO A 14 1.09 18.24 -3.62
CA PRO A 14 0.63 18.19 -5.00
C PRO A 14 1.67 17.65 -6.01
N ASN A 15 2.96 17.72 -5.67
CA ASN A 15 4.04 17.22 -6.53
C ASN A 15 4.28 15.72 -6.27
N THR A 16 3.24 14.92 -6.49
CA THR A 16 3.21 13.49 -6.20
C THR A 16 2.60 12.73 -7.35
N ILE A 17 3.19 11.59 -7.70
CA ILE A 17 2.63 10.61 -8.63
C ILE A 17 2.26 9.37 -7.83
N VAL A 18 1.06 8.85 -8.04
CA VAL A 18 0.55 7.66 -7.35
C VAL A 18 0.42 6.49 -8.32
N ALA A 19 0.98 5.34 -7.98
CA ALA A 19 0.63 4.05 -8.58
C ALA A 19 -0.27 3.29 -7.61
N SER A 20 -1.38 2.76 -8.09
CA SER A 20 -2.33 2.01 -7.28
C SER A 20 -2.70 0.70 -7.98
N PRO A 21 -2.63 -0.43 -7.28
CA PRO A 21 -3.12 -1.68 -7.84
C PRO A 21 -4.64 -1.71 -7.82
N THR A 22 -5.23 -2.58 -8.63
CA THR A 22 -6.65 -2.95 -8.53
C THR A 22 -6.99 -3.33 -7.09
N GLY A 23 -8.15 -2.90 -6.61
CA GLY A 23 -8.64 -3.25 -5.26
C GLY A 23 -9.67 -2.26 -4.74
N CYS A 24 -9.97 -2.34 -3.44
CA CYS A 24 -11.02 -1.52 -2.81
C CYS A 24 -10.83 -0.02 -3.07
N LEU A 25 -9.61 0.48 -3.07
CA LEU A 25 -9.34 1.90 -3.31
C LEU A 25 -9.66 2.29 -4.73
N GLU A 26 -9.16 1.54 -5.69
CA GLU A 26 -9.39 1.79 -7.12
C GLU A 26 -10.89 1.77 -7.41
N VAL A 27 -11.58 0.69 -7.05
CA VAL A 27 -13.03 0.54 -7.30
C VAL A 27 -13.86 1.66 -6.69
N THR A 28 -13.47 2.21 -5.53
CA THR A 28 -14.21 3.30 -4.88
C THR A 28 -13.82 4.70 -5.32
N SER A 29 -12.70 4.86 -6.02
CA SER A 29 -12.15 6.18 -6.37
C SER A 29 -12.15 6.49 -7.86
N THR A 30 -12.56 5.54 -8.72
CA THR A 30 -12.53 5.69 -10.18
C THR A 30 -13.88 5.79 -10.90
N PRO A 31 -15.07 5.67 -10.27
CA PRO A 31 -16.31 5.84 -10.98
C PRO A 31 -16.39 7.21 -11.64
N PHE A 32 -16.65 7.22 -12.93
CA PHE A 32 -16.90 8.49 -13.66
C PHE A 32 -18.35 8.95 -13.40
N PRO A 33 -18.58 10.24 -13.10
CA PRO A 33 -17.64 11.36 -13.06
C PRO A 33 -17.09 11.71 -11.65
N GLU A 34 -17.26 10.85 -10.65
CA GLU A 34 -16.99 11.15 -9.24
C GLU A 34 -15.50 11.04 -8.84
N SER A 35 -14.63 10.63 -9.75
CA SER A 35 -13.19 10.54 -9.45
C SER A 35 -12.63 11.90 -9.04
N SER A 36 -12.00 11.97 -7.88
CA SER A 36 -11.49 13.19 -7.27
C SER A 36 -9.96 13.21 -7.09
N TRP A 37 -9.24 12.35 -7.80
CA TRP A 37 -7.78 12.36 -7.80
C TRP A 37 -7.25 13.70 -8.33
N ARG A 38 -6.48 14.40 -7.49
CA ARG A 38 -5.89 15.72 -7.82
C ARG A 38 -4.38 15.66 -8.06
N VAL A 39 -3.85 14.45 -8.17
CA VAL A 39 -2.46 14.17 -8.51
C VAL A 39 -2.44 13.18 -9.67
N PRO A 40 -1.39 13.12 -10.48
CA PRO A 40 -1.21 12.05 -11.45
C PRO A 40 -1.37 10.70 -10.77
N TRP A 41 -2.30 9.90 -11.27
CA TRP A 41 -2.65 8.62 -10.70
C TRP A 41 -2.66 7.55 -11.80
N ILE A 42 -1.97 6.45 -11.55
CA ILE A 42 -1.82 5.33 -12.49
C ILE A 42 -2.46 4.10 -11.85
N HIS A 43 -3.54 3.62 -12.44
CA HIS A 43 -4.08 2.30 -12.11
C HIS A 43 -3.23 1.23 -12.79
N SER A 44 -2.83 0.22 -12.04
CA SER A 44 -2.07 -0.92 -12.54
C SER A 44 -2.76 -2.23 -12.14
N LEU A 45 -2.25 -3.35 -12.66
CA LEU A 45 -2.74 -4.67 -12.27
C LEU A 45 -2.54 -4.92 -10.78
N PHE A 46 -3.29 -5.89 -10.26
CA PHE A 46 -3.39 -6.16 -8.82
C PHE A 46 -2.03 -6.43 -8.14
N GLU A 47 -1.09 -7.03 -8.86
CA GLU A 47 0.22 -7.45 -8.36
C GLU A 47 1.35 -6.45 -8.60
N ASN A 48 1.24 -5.52 -9.56
CA ASN A 48 2.43 -4.90 -10.14
C ASN A 48 2.64 -3.40 -9.85
N ALA A 49 1.84 -2.79 -8.97
CA ALA A 49 1.95 -1.35 -8.70
C ALA A 49 3.36 -0.91 -8.25
N ALA A 50 4.06 -1.73 -7.47
CA ALA A 50 5.44 -1.44 -7.06
C ALA A 50 6.42 -1.47 -8.25
N ALA A 51 6.21 -2.36 -9.22
CA ALA A 51 7.01 -2.42 -10.44
C ALA A 51 6.74 -1.20 -11.35
N VAL A 52 5.46 -0.80 -11.49
CA VAL A 52 5.07 0.42 -12.22
C VAL A 52 5.69 1.65 -11.57
N ALA A 53 5.59 1.79 -10.26
CA ALA A 53 6.21 2.89 -9.52
C ALA A 53 7.73 2.93 -9.68
N SER A 54 8.39 1.76 -9.72
CA SER A 54 9.83 1.67 -10.01
C SER A 54 10.17 2.24 -11.39
N GLY A 55 9.34 1.94 -12.41
CA GLY A 55 9.49 2.52 -13.74
C GLY A 55 9.29 4.04 -13.76
N VAL A 56 8.28 4.54 -13.04
CA VAL A 56 8.02 5.98 -12.88
C VAL A 56 9.21 6.68 -12.23
N GLU A 57 9.75 6.13 -11.15
CA GLU A 57 10.90 6.72 -10.42
C GLU A 57 12.15 6.78 -11.31
N VAL A 58 12.44 5.72 -12.07
CA VAL A 58 13.55 5.70 -13.04
C VAL A 58 13.35 6.74 -14.14
N ALA A 59 12.13 6.88 -14.66
CA ALA A 59 11.82 7.89 -15.66
C ALA A 59 12.01 9.32 -15.11
N LEU A 60 11.53 9.59 -13.89
CA LEU A 60 11.73 10.89 -13.24
C LEU A 60 13.22 11.22 -13.06
N LYS A 61 14.03 10.26 -12.63
CA LYS A 61 15.50 10.42 -12.57
C LYS A 61 16.10 10.74 -13.94
N ARG A 62 15.67 10.03 -14.99
CA ARG A 62 16.15 10.28 -16.36
C ARG A 62 15.81 11.68 -16.86
N PHE A 63 14.63 12.20 -16.48
CA PHE A 63 14.19 13.56 -16.81
C PHE A 63 14.66 14.62 -15.79
N LYS A 64 15.51 14.25 -14.83
CA LYS A 64 16.04 15.14 -13.78
C LYS A 64 14.95 15.79 -12.90
N ARG A 65 13.80 15.13 -12.77
CA ARG A 65 12.69 15.55 -11.89
C ARG A 65 12.80 14.87 -10.53
N THR A 66 13.77 15.30 -9.73
CA THR A 66 14.09 14.70 -8.42
C THR A 66 13.23 15.24 -7.28
N ASP A 67 12.42 16.25 -7.55
CA ASP A 67 11.50 16.91 -6.62
C ASP A 67 10.12 16.25 -6.54
N THR A 68 9.82 15.33 -7.46
CA THR A 68 8.53 14.64 -7.52
C THR A 68 8.52 13.40 -6.64
N ASN A 69 7.53 13.31 -5.73
CA ASN A 69 7.33 12.15 -4.90
C ASN A 69 6.65 11.01 -5.68
N VAL A 70 7.07 9.78 -5.44
CA VAL A 70 6.42 8.58 -5.98
C VAL A 70 5.83 7.78 -4.83
N LEU A 71 4.52 7.56 -4.88
CA LEU A 71 3.77 6.77 -3.90
C LEU A 71 3.18 5.53 -4.56
N VAL A 72 3.23 4.42 -3.84
CA VAL A 72 2.35 3.28 -4.11
C VAL A 72 1.31 3.23 -3.00
N ILE A 73 0.04 3.09 -3.35
CA ILE A 73 -1.04 2.95 -2.38
C ILE A 73 -1.77 1.65 -2.70
N GLY A 74 -1.46 0.60 -1.94
CA GLY A 74 -1.99 -0.74 -2.14
C GLY A 74 -2.78 -1.27 -0.94
N GLY A 75 -3.72 -2.19 -1.18
CA GLY A 75 -4.41 -2.93 -0.13
C GLY A 75 -3.57 -4.10 0.40
N ASP A 76 -4.08 -4.76 1.44
CA ASP A 76 -3.41 -5.91 2.04
C ASP A 76 -3.26 -7.08 1.06
N GLY A 77 -4.26 -7.39 0.24
CA GLY A 77 -4.16 -8.46 -0.75
C GLY A 77 -3.05 -8.24 -1.78
N SER A 78 -2.93 -7.02 -2.32
CA SER A 78 -1.86 -6.67 -3.24
C SER A 78 -0.49 -6.58 -2.55
N THR A 79 -0.45 -6.27 -1.25
CA THR A 79 0.78 -6.08 -0.49
C THR A 79 1.32 -7.38 0.10
N PHE A 80 0.47 -8.13 0.81
CA PHE A 80 0.87 -9.31 1.57
C PHE A 80 0.91 -10.59 0.73
N ASP A 81 0.18 -10.61 -0.37
CA ASP A 81 -0.02 -11.79 -1.20
C ASP A 81 0.50 -11.58 -2.63
N ILE A 82 -0.37 -11.19 -3.56
CA ILE A 82 -0.09 -11.28 -4.99
C ILE A 82 1.01 -10.32 -5.48
N GLY A 83 1.15 -9.13 -4.89
CA GLY A 83 2.15 -8.13 -5.27
C GLY A 83 3.46 -8.19 -4.49
N PHE A 84 3.59 -9.15 -3.56
CA PHE A 84 4.75 -9.22 -2.66
C PHE A 84 6.10 -9.29 -3.41
N GLY A 85 6.18 -10.05 -4.51
CA GLY A 85 7.40 -10.15 -5.32
C GLY A 85 7.80 -8.81 -5.96
N ALA A 86 6.83 -8.03 -6.43
CA ALA A 86 7.09 -6.70 -7.00
C ALA A 86 7.57 -5.70 -5.94
N ILE A 87 7.01 -5.78 -4.72
CA ILE A 87 7.42 -4.96 -3.56
C ILE A 87 8.83 -5.33 -3.12
N SER A 88 9.12 -6.61 -2.98
CA SER A 88 10.46 -7.12 -2.65
C SER A 88 11.51 -6.60 -3.63
N GLY A 89 11.22 -6.69 -4.94
CA GLY A 89 12.10 -6.16 -5.97
C GLY A 89 12.24 -4.63 -5.96
N MET A 90 11.22 -3.88 -5.56
CA MET A 90 11.30 -2.43 -5.36
C MET A 90 12.22 -2.09 -4.19
N PHE A 91 12.12 -2.81 -3.07
CA PHE A 91 12.97 -2.64 -1.90
C PHE A 91 14.43 -2.96 -2.23
N ASP A 92 14.68 -4.12 -2.85
CA ASP A 92 16.03 -4.58 -3.23
C ASP A 92 16.76 -3.60 -4.14
N ARG A 93 16.06 -2.99 -5.10
CA ARG A 93 16.64 -1.99 -6.00
C ARG A 93 16.84 -0.61 -5.37
N GLY A 94 16.42 -0.38 -4.13
CA GLY A 94 16.62 0.88 -3.42
C GLY A 94 15.86 2.07 -4.03
N HIS A 95 14.74 1.83 -4.70
CA HIS A 95 13.95 2.91 -5.31
C HIS A 95 13.41 3.88 -4.27
N ARG A 96 13.53 5.18 -4.50
CA ARG A 96 12.97 6.23 -3.64
C ARG A 96 11.46 6.33 -3.82
N ILE A 97 10.76 5.37 -3.25
CA ILE A 97 9.31 5.21 -3.33
C ILE A 97 8.75 4.98 -1.94
N THR A 98 7.69 5.69 -1.58
CA THR A 98 6.92 5.39 -0.37
C THR A 98 5.78 4.44 -0.72
N TYR A 99 5.79 3.24 -0.15
CA TYR A 99 4.70 2.27 -0.24
C TYR A 99 3.80 2.41 0.98
N VAL A 100 2.53 2.72 0.76
CA VAL A 100 1.49 2.79 1.80
C VAL A 100 0.52 1.64 1.61
N CYS A 101 0.46 0.75 2.59
CA CYS A 101 -0.54 -0.32 2.65
C CYS A 101 -1.75 0.14 3.47
N TYR A 102 -2.92 0.29 2.83
CA TYR A 102 -4.18 0.39 3.57
C TYR A 102 -4.68 -1.02 3.89
N ASP A 103 -4.38 -1.47 5.09
CA ASP A 103 -4.69 -2.81 5.55
C ASP A 103 -6.12 -2.88 6.12
N ASN A 104 -7.01 -3.55 5.43
CA ASN A 104 -8.38 -3.83 5.89
C ASN A 104 -8.62 -5.32 6.18
N GLU A 105 -7.55 -6.12 6.23
CA GLU A 105 -7.47 -7.48 6.75
C GLU A 105 -8.22 -8.56 5.96
N ALA A 106 -8.65 -8.26 4.74
CA ALA A 106 -9.23 -9.24 3.81
C ALA A 106 -9.32 -8.69 2.38
N TYR A 107 -9.57 -9.55 1.39
CA TYR A 107 -10.03 -9.15 0.05
C TYR A 107 -11.49 -8.67 0.14
N MET A 108 -11.69 -7.44 0.64
CA MET A 108 -13.02 -6.93 0.95
C MET A 108 -13.90 -6.73 -0.28
N ASN A 109 -13.32 -6.17 -1.36
CA ASN A 109 -14.08 -5.84 -2.56
C ASN A 109 -14.68 -7.06 -3.26
N THR A 110 -13.98 -8.18 -3.25
CA THR A 110 -14.40 -9.40 -3.95
C THR A 110 -15.30 -10.31 -3.11
N GLY A 111 -15.60 -9.96 -1.86
CA GLY A 111 -16.51 -10.68 -1.00
C GLY A 111 -15.88 -11.23 0.28
N VAL A 112 -14.93 -10.51 0.84
CA VAL A 112 -14.33 -10.80 2.17
C VAL A 112 -13.61 -12.15 2.21
N GLN A 113 -12.79 -12.45 1.20
CA GLN A 113 -11.91 -13.62 1.24
C GLN A 113 -10.71 -13.36 2.16
N ARG A 114 -10.13 -14.42 2.65
CA ARG A 114 -8.94 -14.36 3.50
C ARG A 114 -7.74 -13.82 2.72
N SER A 115 -7.06 -12.82 3.26
CA SER A 115 -5.70 -12.41 2.86
C SER A 115 -4.65 -12.90 3.86
N ALA A 116 -3.36 -12.73 3.56
CA ALA A 116 -2.30 -13.01 4.53
C ALA A 116 -2.26 -11.98 5.68
N SER A 117 -3.03 -10.89 5.58
CA SER A 117 -3.24 -9.92 6.65
C SER A 117 -4.41 -10.28 7.58
N THR A 118 -5.22 -11.26 7.23
CA THR A 118 -6.38 -11.66 8.03
C THR A 118 -5.93 -12.20 9.40
N PRO A 119 -6.48 -11.70 10.52
CA PRO A 119 -6.12 -12.17 11.85
C PRO A 119 -6.42 -13.66 12.05
N PHE A 120 -5.68 -14.29 12.96
CA PHE A 120 -5.95 -15.66 13.40
C PHE A 120 -7.38 -15.77 13.94
N CYS A 121 -8.06 -16.85 13.63
CA CYS A 121 -9.47 -17.14 13.99
C CYS A 121 -10.50 -16.19 13.35
N ALA A 122 -10.14 -15.24 12.50
CA ALA A 122 -11.12 -14.38 11.85
C ALA A 122 -11.95 -15.16 10.83
N LYS A 123 -13.27 -14.89 10.83
CA LYS A 123 -14.18 -15.43 9.84
C LYS A 123 -14.09 -14.66 8.54
N THR A 124 -13.92 -15.38 7.43
CA THR A 124 -14.06 -14.85 6.07
C THR A 124 -14.87 -15.82 5.20
N THR A 125 -15.18 -15.43 3.98
CA THR A 125 -15.89 -16.31 3.04
C THR A 125 -15.10 -17.58 2.69
N THR A 126 -13.77 -17.51 2.72
CA THR A 126 -12.89 -18.66 2.45
C THR A 126 -12.35 -19.33 3.71
N THR A 127 -12.62 -18.78 4.89
CA THR A 127 -12.30 -19.36 6.20
C THR A 127 -13.51 -19.26 7.13
N PRO A 128 -14.61 -20.01 6.83
CA PRO A 128 -15.83 -19.94 7.63
C PRO A 128 -15.62 -20.58 9.00
N THR A 129 -16.27 -20.03 10.02
CA THR A 129 -16.35 -20.64 11.35
C THR A 129 -17.44 -21.70 11.41
N GLY A 130 -17.26 -22.74 12.20
CA GLY A 130 -18.24 -23.81 12.38
C GLY A 130 -17.78 -24.85 13.40
N LYS A 131 -18.48 -25.98 13.47
CA LYS A 131 -18.15 -27.06 14.43
C LYS A 131 -16.72 -27.60 14.25
N MET A 132 -16.18 -27.55 13.04
CA MET A 132 -14.87 -28.11 12.67
C MET A 132 -13.83 -27.02 12.28
N SER A 133 -14.16 -25.74 12.41
CA SER A 133 -13.27 -24.65 12.01
C SER A 133 -13.43 -23.43 12.90
N LEU A 134 -12.32 -22.90 13.35
CA LEU A 134 -12.26 -21.64 14.14
C LEU A 134 -12.19 -20.37 13.27
N GLY A 135 -12.20 -20.50 11.95
CA GLY A 135 -11.94 -19.41 11.01
C GLY A 135 -10.55 -19.51 10.40
N ASN A 136 -9.85 -18.37 10.20
CA ASN A 136 -8.51 -18.37 9.64
C ASN A 136 -7.51 -19.13 10.54
N PRO A 137 -6.90 -20.23 10.05
CA PRO A 137 -5.98 -21.05 10.85
C PRO A 137 -4.54 -20.52 10.88
N ARG A 138 -4.26 -19.38 10.27
CA ARG A 138 -2.90 -18.83 10.13
C ARG A 138 -2.78 -17.47 10.83
N PRO A 139 -1.62 -17.16 11.43
CA PRO A 139 -1.35 -15.83 11.94
C PRO A 139 -1.25 -14.82 10.80
N LYS A 140 -1.49 -13.55 11.11
CA LYS A 140 -1.26 -12.42 10.21
C LYS A 140 0.23 -12.36 9.86
N LYS A 141 0.55 -12.19 8.58
CA LYS A 141 1.92 -11.96 8.12
C LYS A 141 2.42 -10.61 8.64
N ASP A 142 3.60 -10.57 9.21
CA ASP A 142 4.23 -9.31 9.65
C ASP A 142 4.98 -8.65 8.49
N MET A 143 4.27 -7.83 7.74
CA MET A 143 4.84 -7.16 6.57
C MET A 143 5.84 -6.06 6.96
N ALA A 144 5.63 -5.42 8.11
CA ALA A 144 6.57 -4.43 8.63
C ALA A 144 7.92 -5.07 8.99
N ALA A 145 7.91 -6.22 9.69
CA ALA A 145 9.13 -6.96 9.99
C ALA A 145 9.84 -7.45 8.71
N ILE A 146 9.09 -7.87 7.69
CA ILE A 146 9.66 -8.26 6.39
C ILE A 146 10.33 -7.07 5.71
N ALA A 147 9.71 -5.89 5.72
CA ALA A 147 10.32 -4.68 5.16
C ALA A 147 11.61 -4.28 5.91
N VAL A 148 11.63 -4.42 7.24
CA VAL A 148 12.85 -4.23 8.05
C VAL A 148 13.93 -5.24 7.65
N ALA A 149 13.58 -6.51 7.46
CA ALA A 149 14.52 -7.56 7.04
C ALA A 149 15.08 -7.32 5.62
N HIS A 150 14.35 -6.60 4.77
CA HIS A 150 14.85 -6.11 3.47
C HIS A 150 15.83 -4.93 3.59
N GLY A 151 16.07 -4.40 4.78
CA GLY A 151 16.92 -3.21 4.96
C GLY A 151 16.25 -1.91 4.51
N VAL A 152 14.92 -1.86 4.45
CA VAL A 152 14.17 -0.64 4.08
C VAL A 152 14.48 0.48 5.08
N PRO A 153 14.98 1.66 4.63
CA PRO A 153 15.44 2.74 5.51
C PRO A 153 14.36 3.31 6.42
N TYR A 154 13.10 3.27 6.00
CA TYR A 154 11.98 3.77 6.80
C TYR A 154 10.80 2.79 6.78
N VAL A 155 10.47 2.26 7.93
CA VAL A 155 9.31 1.38 8.12
C VAL A 155 8.47 1.91 9.28
N ALA A 156 7.16 2.02 9.10
CA ALA A 156 6.25 2.49 10.13
C ALA A 156 4.89 1.78 10.05
N THR A 157 4.23 1.67 11.19
CA THR A 157 2.80 1.38 11.29
C THR A 157 2.05 2.65 11.66
N ALA A 158 0.83 2.83 11.17
CA ALA A 158 0.03 4.01 11.43
C ALA A 158 -1.46 3.66 11.54
N SER A 159 -2.22 4.51 12.17
CA SER A 159 -3.67 4.37 12.25
C SER A 159 -4.35 5.69 11.92
N ILE A 160 -5.47 5.59 11.21
CA ILE A 160 -6.34 6.74 10.92
C ILE A 160 -6.88 7.39 12.21
N ALA A 161 -6.93 6.65 13.32
CA ALA A 161 -7.30 7.20 14.61
C ALA A 161 -6.32 8.27 15.13
N TYR A 162 -5.11 8.30 14.57
CA TYR A 162 -4.05 9.26 14.92
C TYR A 162 -3.60 10.05 13.68
N PRO A 163 -4.43 10.96 13.16
CA PRO A 163 -4.19 11.61 11.87
C PRO A 163 -2.92 12.47 11.83
N VAL A 164 -2.54 13.06 12.95
CA VAL A 164 -1.30 13.86 13.06
C VAL A 164 -0.07 12.96 12.96
N ASP A 165 -0.09 11.80 13.61
CA ASP A 165 0.98 10.81 13.56
C ASP A 165 1.12 10.22 12.15
N LEU A 166 0.00 9.83 11.52
CA LEU A 166 -0.01 9.36 10.13
C LEU A 166 0.63 10.38 9.18
N ARG A 167 0.21 11.65 9.24
CA ARG A 167 0.79 12.71 8.40
C ARG A 167 2.28 12.90 8.63
N ARG A 168 2.72 12.86 9.89
CA ARG A 168 4.14 12.94 10.24
C ARG A 168 4.93 11.79 9.63
N LYS A 169 4.44 10.56 9.75
CA LYS A 169 5.09 9.35 9.21
C LYS A 169 5.17 9.40 7.68
N VAL A 170 4.13 9.87 6.98
CA VAL A 170 4.19 10.08 5.54
C VAL A 170 5.27 11.10 5.16
N LYS A 171 5.36 12.24 5.86
CA LYS A 171 6.42 13.23 5.58
C LYS A 171 7.81 12.66 5.81
N MET A 172 8.01 11.90 6.89
CA MET A 172 9.28 11.24 7.18
C MET A 172 9.64 10.20 6.12
N SER A 173 8.67 9.43 5.64
CA SER A 173 8.91 8.42 4.59
C SER A 173 9.36 9.05 3.26
N LEU A 174 8.82 10.22 2.91
CA LEU A 174 9.20 10.95 1.69
C LEU A 174 10.61 11.56 1.77
N SER A 175 11.12 11.75 2.99
CA SER A 175 12.48 12.25 3.24
C SER A 175 13.49 11.12 3.37
N ALA A 176 13.08 9.86 3.33
CA ALA A 176 13.99 8.73 3.42
C ALA A 176 14.88 8.63 2.17
N ASP A 177 16.13 8.25 2.38
CA ASP A 177 17.07 7.96 1.29
C ASP A 177 16.91 6.49 0.86
N GLY A 178 15.93 6.24 0.02
CA GLY A 178 15.57 4.91 -0.48
C GLY A 178 14.08 4.60 -0.32
N PRO A 179 13.70 3.31 -0.36
CA PRO A 179 12.32 2.89 -0.20
C PRO A 179 11.81 3.14 1.22
N ALA A 180 10.51 3.36 1.32
CA ALA A 180 9.82 3.46 2.61
C ALA A 180 8.54 2.64 2.60
N TYR A 181 8.19 2.07 3.75
CA TYR A 181 6.98 1.28 3.93
C TYR A 181 6.15 1.80 5.12
N ILE A 182 4.86 2.01 4.90
CA ILE A 182 3.87 2.39 5.95
C ILE A 182 2.68 1.45 5.85
N GLN A 183 2.26 0.88 6.99
CA GLN A 183 1.07 0.04 7.11
C GLN A 183 0.06 0.66 8.07
#